data_6a9283781a1dcc897c662d57b234c1ca
#
_entry.id   6a9283781a1dcc897c662d57b234c1ca
#
_cell.length_a   1.000
_cell.length_b   1.000
_cell.length_c   1.000
_cell.angle_alpha   90.00
_cell.angle_beta   90.00
_cell.angle_gamma   90.00
#
_symmetry.space_group_name_H-M   'P 1'
#
loop_
_entity.id
_entity.type
_entity.pdbx_description
1 polymer ?
#
loop_
_entity_poly.entity_id
_entity_poly.type
_entity_poly.pdbx_seq_one_letter_code
_entity_poly.pdbx_strand_id
1 'polypeptide(L)'
;IQARKFGICLLGMCMMIDHLHLLASAANLMQMAGFISAYTSLYVREFNEYTGRTGPLFEPLYGSAMKMEMKKIRSAIIYMFNNAVEKRLCPKAEDYRWNFLKYYNPEKTRPIRRKKDLSRRLQRALKITDNTYESEEYLRYALLKRLYKGLDSQERELLTDYIITLYFPFRKDMSCKYFKSYQDMVTAVNSNTGSEYDIIEKHYCKSDVPYREMTKYLKRKGITDAKTLISESDEVKQRYFTMLRENTSGTAVQVRKFLHIHHHAKGKSST
;
A
#
# COMPACT_ATOMS: atom_id res chain seq x y z
N ILE A 1 5.66 -12.67 5.33
CA ILE A 1 5.66 -13.49 6.56
C ILE A 1 4.25 -13.99 6.86
N GLN A 2 3.24 -13.13 7.10
CA GLN A 2 1.88 -13.59 7.45
C GLN A 2 1.27 -14.50 6.37
N ALA A 3 1.41 -14.16 5.09
CA ALA A 3 0.93 -15.02 4.01
C ALA A 3 1.52 -16.43 4.07
N ARG A 4 2.81 -16.56 4.38
CA ARG A 4 3.49 -17.86 4.57
C ARG A 4 2.92 -18.61 5.77
N LYS A 5 2.74 -17.95 6.93
CA LYS A 5 2.18 -18.56 8.14
C LYS A 5 0.76 -19.12 7.93
N PHE A 6 -0.03 -18.46 7.11
CA PHE A 6 -1.39 -18.88 6.80
C PHE A 6 -1.51 -19.71 5.51
N GLY A 7 -0.39 -20.07 4.85
CA GLY A 7 -0.43 -20.84 3.61
C GLY A 7 -1.13 -20.10 2.46
N ILE A 8 -1.15 -18.76 2.46
CA ILE A 8 -1.77 -17.95 1.43
C ILE A 8 -0.82 -17.75 0.26
N CYS A 9 -1.28 -18.03 -0.94
CA CYS A 9 -0.58 -17.71 -2.17
C CYS A 9 -1.00 -16.31 -2.65
N LEU A 10 -0.07 -15.35 -2.57
CA LEU A 10 -0.31 -14.00 -3.04
C LEU A 10 0.03 -13.90 -4.54
N LEU A 11 -0.95 -13.45 -5.32
CA LEU A 11 -0.84 -13.27 -6.77
C LEU A 11 -0.48 -11.83 -7.13
N GLY A 12 -0.89 -10.87 -6.32
CA GLY A 12 -0.56 -9.47 -6.51
C GLY A 12 -1.24 -8.56 -5.51
N MET A 13 -0.76 -7.31 -5.48
CA MET A 13 -1.30 -6.27 -4.61
C MET A 13 -1.10 -4.91 -5.28
N CYS A 14 -2.05 -4.01 -5.10
CA CYS A 14 -1.92 -2.60 -5.42
C CYS A 14 -2.34 -1.77 -4.20
N MET A 15 -1.39 -1.03 -3.64
CA MET A 15 -1.66 -0.10 -2.55
C MET A 15 -1.98 1.26 -3.14
N MET A 16 -3.21 1.69 -2.98
CA MET A 16 -3.66 3.04 -3.34
C MET A 16 -3.48 3.99 -2.16
N ILE A 17 -3.87 5.25 -2.31
CA ILE A 17 -3.69 6.26 -1.26
C ILE A 17 -4.55 5.95 -0.03
N ASP A 18 -5.77 5.47 -0.22
CA ASP A 18 -6.77 5.28 0.82
C ASP A 18 -7.32 3.85 0.92
N HIS A 19 -6.90 2.95 0.04
CA HIS A 19 -7.35 1.56 0.02
C HIS A 19 -6.30 0.62 -0.58
N LEU A 20 -6.57 -0.67 -0.49
CA LEU A 20 -5.67 -1.73 -0.92
C LEU A 20 -6.45 -2.78 -1.72
N HIS A 21 -5.95 -3.11 -2.90
CA HIS A 21 -6.38 -4.28 -3.66
C HIS A 21 -5.42 -5.43 -3.42
N LEU A 22 -5.95 -6.61 -3.13
CA LEU A 22 -5.17 -7.82 -2.94
C LEU A 22 -5.80 -8.97 -3.72
N LEU A 23 -5.01 -9.64 -4.54
CA LEU A 23 -5.39 -10.89 -5.20
C LEU A 23 -4.60 -12.03 -4.57
N ALA A 24 -5.32 -12.97 -3.99
CA ALA A 24 -4.74 -14.10 -3.26
C ALA A 24 -5.53 -15.37 -3.47
N SER A 25 -4.86 -16.52 -3.32
CA SER A 25 -5.47 -17.84 -3.29
C SER A 25 -5.33 -18.44 -1.89
N ALA A 26 -6.41 -18.98 -1.37
CA ALA A 26 -6.50 -19.69 -0.10
C ALA A 26 -7.27 -21.01 -0.29
N ALA A 27 -7.06 -21.97 0.58
CA ALA A 27 -7.77 -23.23 0.53
C ALA A 27 -9.26 -23.08 0.90
N ASN A 28 -9.58 -22.11 1.77
CA ASN A 28 -10.94 -21.82 2.19
C ASN A 28 -11.08 -20.38 2.74
N LEU A 29 -12.31 -19.94 2.98
CA LEU A 29 -12.64 -18.61 3.47
C LEU A 29 -12.12 -18.36 4.89
N MET A 30 -12.08 -19.35 5.76
CA MET A 30 -11.56 -19.19 7.14
C MET A 30 -10.05 -18.87 7.14
N GLN A 31 -9.31 -19.57 6.28
CA GLN A 31 -7.87 -19.30 6.08
C GLN A 31 -7.63 -17.87 5.59
N MET A 32 -8.41 -17.43 4.60
CA MET A 32 -8.33 -16.07 4.08
C MET A 32 -8.68 -15.04 5.16
N ALA A 33 -9.78 -15.24 5.89
CA ALA A 33 -10.21 -14.33 6.96
C ALA A 33 -9.16 -14.25 8.08
N GLY A 34 -8.59 -15.39 8.50
CA GLY A 34 -7.51 -15.45 9.49
C GLY A 34 -6.27 -14.67 9.04
N PHE A 35 -5.86 -14.84 7.78
CA PHE A 35 -4.76 -14.09 7.20
C PHE A 35 -5.03 -12.58 7.19
N ILE A 36 -6.18 -12.14 6.69
CA ILE A 36 -6.55 -10.72 6.62
C ILE A 36 -6.56 -10.11 8.04
N SER A 37 -7.21 -10.79 8.99
CA SER A 37 -7.25 -10.33 10.39
C SER A 37 -5.85 -10.22 11.00
N ALA A 38 -5.01 -11.22 10.82
CA ALA A 38 -3.66 -11.24 11.39
C ALA A 38 -2.77 -10.13 10.82
N TYR A 39 -2.76 -9.95 9.50
CA TYR A 39 -1.88 -8.95 8.90
C TYR A 39 -2.38 -7.51 9.14
N THR A 40 -3.71 -7.28 9.09
CA THR A 40 -4.28 -5.95 9.35
C THR A 40 -4.11 -5.54 10.80
N SER A 41 -4.36 -6.44 11.75
CA SER A 41 -4.15 -6.18 13.19
C SER A 41 -2.68 -5.87 13.49
N LEU A 42 -1.75 -6.63 12.90
CA LEU A 42 -0.32 -6.36 13.05
C LEU A 42 0.05 -4.98 12.50
N TYR A 43 -0.41 -4.66 11.30
CA TYR A 43 -0.13 -3.39 10.65
C TYR A 43 -0.71 -2.20 11.44
N VAL A 44 -1.97 -2.31 11.90
CA VAL A 44 -2.63 -1.26 12.70
C VAL A 44 -1.89 -1.01 14.01
N ARG A 45 -1.47 -2.07 14.70
CA ARG A 45 -0.70 -1.94 15.93
C ARG A 45 0.62 -1.20 15.71
N GLU A 46 1.43 -1.64 14.74
CA GLU A 46 2.70 -1.00 14.41
C GLU A 46 2.51 0.46 13.95
N PHE A 47 1.48 0.72 13.14
CA PHE A 47 1.18 2.06 12.66
C PHE A 47 0.74 2.99 13.79
N ASN A 48 -0.16 2.54 14.67
CA ASN A 48 -0.63 3.32 15.81
C ASN A 48 0.51 3.60 16.80
N GLU A 49 1.34 2.60 17.13
CA GLU A 49 2.52 2.78 17.97
C GLU A 49 3.48 3.83 17.38
N TYR A 50 3.76 3.72 16.08
CA TYR A 50 4.67 4.64 15.40
C TYR A 50 4.16 6.07 15.32
N THR A 51 2.84 6.26 15.16
CA THR A 51 2.21 7.58 14.95
C THR A 51 1.62 8.17 16.22
N GLY A 52 1.66 7.47 17.36
CA GLY A 52 1.00 7.89 18.60
C GLY A 52 -0.53 7.88 18.53
N ARG A 53 -1.09 7.18 17.54
CA ARG A 53 -2.52 7.11 17.25
C ARG A 53 -3.17 5.92 17.94
N THR A 54 -4.48 5.97 18.16
CA THR A 54 -5.29 4.85 18.67
C THR A 54 -6.45 4.53 17.73
N GLY A 55 -7.07 3.35 17.89
CA GLY A 55 -8.26 2.94 17.18
C GLY A 55 -7.98 2.27 15.81
N PRO A 56 -9.05 1.88 15.09
CA PRO A 56 -8.95 1.15 13.83
C PRO A 56 -8.39 2.02 12.70
N LEU A 57 -7.68 1.41 11.76
CA LEU A 57 -7.19 2.05 10.55
C LEU A 57 -7.98 1.60 9.32
N PHE A 58 -8.43 0.36 9.31
CA PHE A 58 -9.23 -0.21 8.24
C PHE A 58 -10.71 -0.17 8.58
N GLU A 59 -11.54 -0.09 7.55
CA GLU A 59 -12.99 -0.31 7.70
C GLU A 59 -13.24 -1.73 8.27
N PRO A 60 -14.30 -1.92 9.08
CA PRO A 60 -14.60 -3.21 9.72
C PRO A 60 -14.80 -4.35 8.73
N LEU A 61 -15.34 -4.04 7.56
CA LEU A 61 -15.62 -5.02 6.51
C LEU A 61 -14.80 -4.70 5.26
N TYR A 62 -14.10 -5.70 4.77
CA TYR A 62 -13.44 -5.63 3.45
C TYR A 62 -14.34 -6.19 2.36
N GLY A 63 -14.33 -5.56 1.18
CA GLY A 63 -14.98 -6.12 0.00
C GLY A 63 -14.20 -7.33 -0.50
N SER A 64 -14.89 -8.42 -0.82
CA SER A 64 -14.24 -9.57 -1.44
C SER A 64 -15.13 -10.19 -2.53
N ALA A 65 -14.49 -10.71 -3.58
CA ALA A 65 -15.17 -11.44 -4.65
C ALA A 65 -14.33 -12.63 -5.06
N MET A 66 -14.94 -13.82 -4.98
CA MET A 66 -14.29 -15.06 -5.41
C MET A 66 -14.18 -15.09 -6.94
N LYS A 67 -13.02 -15.50 -7.44
CA LYS A 67 -12.74 -15.66 -8.88
C LYS A 67 -12.43 -17.12 -9.17
N MET A 68 -13.35 -17.83 -9.84
CA MET A 68 -13.19 -19.25 -10.15
C MET A 68 -12.77 -19.49 -11.60
N GLU A 69 -13.17 -18.63 -12.51
CA GLU A 69 -12.92 -18.79 -13.94
C GLU A 69 -11.60 -18.12 -14.35
N MET A 70 -10.87 -18.75 -15.28
CA MET A 70 -9.61 -18.22 -15.84
C MET A 70 -9.77 -16.77 -16.36
N LYS A 71 -10.87 -16.50 -17.07
CA LYS A 71 -11.17 -15.17 -17.59
C LYS A 71 -11.34 -14.13 -16.48
N LYS A 72 -12.08 -14.49 -15.42
CA LYS A 72 -12.32 -13.60 -14.27
C LYS A 72 -11.04 -13.34 -13.47
N ILE A 73 -10.17 -14.35 -13.32
CA ILE A 73 -8.89 -14.19 -12.65
C ILE A 73 -7.99 -13.29 -13.47
N ARG A 74 -7.90 -13.49 -14.80
CA ARG A 74 -7.15 -12.62 -15.70
C ARG A 74 -7.62 -11.16 -15.62
N SER A 75 -8.92 -10.91 -15.68
CA SER A 75 -9.50 -9.58 -15.55
C SER A 75 -9.16 -8.95 -14.19
N ALA A 76 -9.21 -9.73 -13.10
CA ALA A 76 -8.84 -9.25 -11.78
C ALA A 76 -7.36 -8.84 -11.67
N ILE A 77 -6.45 -9.60 -12.30
CA ILE A 77 -5.03 -9.24 -12.38
C ILE A 77 -4.85 -7.92 -13.14
N ILE A 78 -5.48 -7.79 -14.30
CA ILE A 78 -5.42 -6.59 -15.13
C ILE A 78 -5.93 -5.38 -14.34
N TYR A 79 -7.12 -5.48 -13.76
CA TYR A 79 -7.72 -4.42 -12.95
C TYR A 79 -6.80 -3.99 -11.80
N MET A 80 -6.37 -4.94 -11.00
CA MET A 80 -5.56 -4.66 -9.83
C MET A 80 -4.29 -3.87 -10.17
N PHE A 81 -3.57 -4.28 -11.20
CA PHE A 81 -2.33 -3.59 -11.59
C PHE A 81 -2.59 -2.30 -12.39
N ASN A 82 -3.69 -2.21 -13.15
CA ASN A 82 -4.03 -1.00 -13.89
C ASN A 82 -4.57 0.13 -13.00
N ASN A 83 -5.01 -0.17 -11.79
CA ASN A 83 -5.65 0.81 -10.90
C ASN A 83 -4.84 2.10 -10.74
N ALA A 84 -3.51 1.99 -10.62
CA ALA A 84 -2.64 3.15 -10.50
C ALA A 84 -2.62 4.03 -11.76
N VAL A 85 -2.72 3.41 -12.93
CA VAL A 85 -2.79 4.12 -14.23
C VAL A 85 -4.15 4.77 -14.40
N GLU A 86 -5.23 4.04 -14.14
CA GLU A 86 -6.61 4.54 -14.19
C GLU A 86 -6.81 5.76 -13.28
N LYS A 87 -6.23 5.72 -12.07
CA LYS A 87 -6.24 6.85 -11.12
C LYS A 87 -5.16 7.90 -11.39
N ARG A 88 -4.45 7.81 -12.51
CA ARG A 88 -3.42 8.77 -12.95
C ARG A 88 -2.29 9.00 -11.94
N LEU A 89 -1.93 7.96 -11.21
CA LEU A 89 -0.78 8.01 -10.29
C LEU A 89 0.54 7.83 -11.04
N CYS A 90 0.51 7.15 -12.16
CA CYS A 90 1.66 6.90 -13.04
C CYS A 90 1.21 6.74 -14.50
N PRO A 91 2.11 6.89 -15.48
CA PRO A 91 1.80 6.66 -16.89
C PRO A 91 1.72 5.17 -17.25
N LYS A 92 2.46 4.31 -16.55
CA LYS A 92 2.48 2.86 -16.75
C LYS A 92 2.41 2.14 -15.41
N ALA A 93 1.74 1.00 -15.38
CA ALA A 93 1.53 0.24 -14.15
C ALA A 93 2.83 -0.19 -13.46
N GLU A 94 3.85 -0.56 -14.23
CA GLU A 94 5.17 -0.94 -13.71
C GLU A 94 5.97 0.24 -13.14
N ASP A 95 5.57 1.48 -13.38
CA ASP A 95 6.22 2.66 -12.82
C ASP A 95 5.70 2.99 -11.40
N TYR A 96 4.53 2.42 -11.03
CA TYR A 96 3.98 2.63 -9.70
C TYR A 96 4.55 1.59 -8.71
N ARG A 97 5.45 2.03 -7.85
CA ARG A 97 6.14 1.16 -6.86
C ARG A 97 5.18 0.30 -6.06
N TRP A 98 4.05 0.85 -5.67
CA TRP A 98 3.14 0.25 -4.71
C TRP A 98 2.09 -0.69 -5.32
N ASN A 99 2.15 -0.97 -6.62
CA ASN A 99 1.42 -2.08 -7.23
C ASN A 99 2.24 -3.37 -7.35
N PHE A 100 3.53 -3.29 -6.99
CA PHE A 100 4.50 -4.37 -6.98
C PHE A 100 4.78 -5.05 -8.33
N LEU A 101 4.13 -4.66 -9.43
CA LEU A 101 4.38 -5.21 -10.77
C LEU A 101 5.83 -4.99 -11.22
N LYS A 102 6.41 -3.83 -10.87
CA LYS A 102 7.82 -3.51 -11.10
C LYS A 102 8.74 -4.62 -10.61
N TYR A 103 8.45 -5.22 -9.46
CA TYR A 103 9.29 -6.22 -8.79
C TYR A 103 9.12 -7.64 -9.33
N TYR A 104 8.20 -7.86 -10.27
CA TYR A 104 8.10 -9.11 -11.01
C TYR A 104 9.25 -9.32 -12.00
N ASN A 105 9.99 -8.26 -12.34
CA ASN A 105 11.19 -8.33 -13.16
C ASN A 105 12.45 -8.07 -12.30
N PRO A 106 13.12 -9.13 -11.81
CA PRO A 106 14.29 -8.98 -10.94
C PRO A 106 15.48 -8.29 -11.61
N GLU A 107 15.57 -8.29 -12.93
CA GLU A 107 16.64 -7.57 -13.63
C GLU A 107 16.48 -6.05 -13.52
N LYS A 108 15.25 -5.57 -13.51
CA LYS A 108 14.93 -4.15 -13.32
C LYS A 108 14.97 -3.71 -11.84
N THR A 109 14.92 -4.65 -10.90
CA THR A 109 14.72 -4.37 -9.48
C THR A 109 15.88 -4.73 -8.58
N ARG A 110 16.95 -5.34 -9.09
CA ARG A 110 18.19 -5.55 -8.32
C ARG A 110 18.95 -4.23 -8.20
N PRO A 111 18.67 -3.38 -7.20
CA PRO A 111 19.22 -2.03 -7.11
C PRO A 111 20.70 -2.03 -6.76
N ILE A 112 21.26 -3.19 -6.34
CA ILE A 112 22.58 -3.25 -5.75
C ILE A 112 23.44 -4.27 -6.47
N ARG A 113 23.99 -3.85 -7.62
CA ARG A 113 24.94 -4.68 -8.36
C ARG A 113 26.35 -4.72 -7.73
N ARG A 114 26.75 -3.69 -6.96
CA ARG A 114 28.06 -3.60 -6.31
C ARG A 114 27.94 -2.99 -4.91
N LYS A 115 27.98 -3.82 -3.87
CA LYS A 115 27.94 -3.35 -2.48
C LYS A 115 29.11 -2.43 -2.11
N LYS A 116 30.22 -2.45 -2.86
CA LYS A 116 31.43 -1.65 -2.56
C LYS A 116 31.27 -0.14 -2.73
N ASP A 117 30.34 0.29 -3.59
CA ASP A 117 30.14 1.71 -3.93
C ASP A 117 29.10 2.39 -3.04
N LEU A 118 28.58 1.67 -2.03
CA LEU A 118 27.55 2.17 -1.13
C LEU A 118 28.14 2.79 0.12
N SER A 119 27.47 3.79 0.69
CA SER A 119 27.88 4.32 1.98
C SER A 119 27.89 3.25 3.08
N ARG A 120 28.76 3.42 4.08
CA ARG A 120 28.80 2.50 5.24
C ARG A 120 27.46 2.40 5.97
N ARG A 121 26.66 3.46 5.95
CA ARG A 121 25.32 3.50 6.57
C ARG A 121 24.36 2.59 5.83
N LEU A 122 24.30 2.72 4.50
CA LEU A 122 23.45 1.88 3.67
C LEU A 122 23.87 0.41 3.75
N GLN A 123 25.19 0.11 3.68
CA GLN A 123 25.68 -1.26 3.85
C GLN A 123 25.23 -1.89 5.17
N ARG A 124 25.30 -1.12 6.28
CA ARG A 124 24.83 -1.59 7.60
C ARG A 124 23.31 -1.80 7.59
N ALA A 125 22.54 -0.88 6.99
CA ALA A 125 21.08 -1.02 6.89
C ALA A 125 20.68 -2.28 6.12
N LEU A 126 21.35 -2.57 5.00
CA LEU A 126 21.14 -3.78 4.21
C LEU A 126 21.44 -5.04 5.01
N LYS A 127 22.59 -5.09 5.71
CA LYS A 127 22.96 -6.23 6.56
C LYS A 127 21.94 -6.50 7.67
N ILE A 128 21.44 -5.45 8.34
CA ILE A 128 20.40 -5.61 9.36
C ILE A 128 19.11 -6.12 8.74
N THR A 129 18.75 -5.63 7.55
CA THR A 129 17.57 -6.08 6.80
C THR A 129 17.67 -7.57 6.45
N ASP A 130 18.84 -8.01 5.94
CA ASP A 130 19.12 -9.42 5.63
C ASP A 130 18.97 -10.31 6.87
N ASN A 131 19.63 -9.95 7.98
CA ASN A 131 19.57 -10.70 9.23
C ASN A 131 18.12 -10.82 9.77
N THR A 132 17.35 -9.72 9.70
CA THR A 132 15.94 -9.73 10.13
C THR A 132 15.09 -10.66 9.25
N TYR A 133 15.34 -10.65 7.94
CA TYR A 133 14.66 -11.55 7.01
C TYR A 133 15.01 -13.02 7.23
N GLU A 134 16.29 -13.33 7.44
CA GLU A 134 16.81 -14.67 7.72
C GLU A 134 16.25 -15.23 9.03
N SER A 135 16.02 -14.36 10.02
CA SER A 135 15.34 -14.71 11.28
C SER A 135 13.81 -14.87 11.13
N GLU A 136 13.26 -14.81 9.92
CA GLU A 136 11.83 -14.86 9.63
C GLU A 136 11.00 -13.78 10.34
N GLU A 137 11.62 -12.65 10.66
CA GLU A 137 10.98 -11.52 11.30
C GLU A 137 10.55 -10.45 10.28
N TYR A 138 9.55 -9.65 10.65
CA TYR A 138 9.16 -8.47 9.89
C TYR A 138 9.89 -7.23 10.39
N LEU A 139 10.09 -6.26 9.51
CA LEU A 139 10.69 -4.97 9.86
C LEU A 139 9.67 -4.08 10.57
N ARG A 140 9.82 -3.91 11.88
CA ARG A 140 8.98 -3.01 12.69
C ARG A 140 9.22 -1.55 12.31
N TYR A 141 8.23 -0.69 12.49
CA TYR A 141 8.37 0.74 12.20
C TYR A 141 9.54 1.39 12.95
N ALA A 142 9.75 1.05 14.22
CA ALA A 142 10.89 1.53 15.00
C ALA A 142 12.24 1.15 14.37
N LEU A 143 12.35 -0.08 13.86
CA LEU A 143 13.53 -0.54 13.13
C LEU A 143 13.68 0.20 11.80
N LEU A 144 12.61 0.30 11.00
CA LEU A 144 12.61 1.04 9.74
C LEU A 144 13.08 2.49 9.94
N LYS A 145 12.54 3.21 10.94
CA LYS A 145 12.97 4.57 11.29
C LYS A 145 14.47 4.65 11.52
N ARG A 146 15.03 3.67 12.24
CA ARG A 146 16.46 3.58 12.52
C ARG A 146 17.28 3.28 11.26
N LEU A 147 16.82 2.37 10.39
CA LEU A 147 17.49 2.01 9.14
C LEU A 147 17.55 3.19 8.16
N TYR A 148 16.50 4.01 8.09
CA TYR A 148 16.43 5.17 7.20
C TYR A 148 17.12 6.43 7.75
N LYS A 149 17.54 6.42 9.02
CA LYS A 149 18.16 7.59 9.66
C LYS A 149 19.52 7.90 9.03
N GLY A 150 19.66 9.14 8.51
CA GLY A 150 20.90 9.64 7.95
C GLY A 150 21.25 9.10 6.55
N LEU A 151 20.30 8.41 5.89
CA LEU A 151 20.40 8.10 4.47
C LEU A 151 19.90 9.29 3.65
N ASP A 152 20.55 9.56 2.53
CA ASP A 152 20.07 10.52 1.55
C ASP A 152 18.86 10.00 0.75
N SER A 153 18.34 10.82 -0.18
CA SER A 153 17.15 10.46 -0.94
C SER A 153 17.36 9.23 -1.82
N GLN A 154 18.50 9.11 -2.48
CA GLN A 154 18.81 7.99 -3.36
C GLN A 154 19.01 6.70 -2.56
N GLU A 155 19.74 6.77 -1.46
CA GLU A 155 19.96 5.65 -0.55
C GLU A 155 18.64 5.13 0.06
N ARG A 156 17.71 6.05 0.39
CA ARG A 156 16.36 5.69 0.87
C ARG A 156 15.57 4.94 -0.19
N GLU A 157 15.62 5.40 -1.44
CA GLU A 157 14.99 4.72 -2.57
C GLU A 157 15.57 3.32 -2.77
N LEU A 158 16.90 3.19 -2.76
CA LEU A 158 17.61 1.91 -2.89
C LEU A 158 17.24 0.94 -1.76
N LEU A 159 17.25 1.40 -0.51
CA LEU A 159 16.88 0.57 0.64
C LEU A 159 15.41 0.13 0.55
N THR A 160 14.50 1.02 0.12
CA THR A 160 13.09 0.69 -0.06
C THR A 160 12.91 -0.41 -1.11
N ASP A 161 13.52 -0.25 -2.29
CA ASP A 161 13.44 -1.24 -3.36
C ASP A 161 14.09 -2.57 -2.95
N TYR A 162 15.18 -2.53 -2.18
CA TYR A 162 15.81 -3.71 -1.62
C TYR A 162 14.89 -4.46 -0.64
N ILE A 163 14.29 -3.75 0.32
CA ILE A 163 13.35 -4.35 1.28
C ILE A 163 12.18 -4.99 0.55
N ILE A 164 11.58 -4.28 -0.42
CA ILE A 164 10.46 -4.81 -1.19
C ILE A 164 10.88 -6.08 -1.94
N THR A 165 12.05 -6.07 -2.58
CA THR A 165 12.54 -7.22 -3.34
C THR A 165 12.82 -8.42 -2.44
N LEU A 166 13.43 -8.20 -1.26
CA LEU A 166 13.78 -9.26 -0.31
C LEU A 166 12.54 -9.91 0.31
N TYR A 167 11.57 -9.08 0.72
CA TYR A 167 10.31 -9.54 1.32
C TYR A 167 9.22 -9.82 0.31
N PHE A 168 9.52 -9.82 -1.00
CA PHE A 168 8.55 -9.98 -2.10
C PHE A 168 7.78 -11.31 -1.99
N PRO A 169 6.48 -11.28 -1.68
CA PRO A 169 5.73 -12.50 -1.39
C PRO A 169 4.95 -13.02 -2.59
N PHE A 170 4.97 -12.30 -3.72
CA PHE A 170 4.05 -12.56 -4.82
C PHE A 170 4.61 -13.62 -5.78
N ARG A 171 3.75 -14.53 -6.18
CA ARG A 171 4.05 -15.61 -7.11
C ARG A 171 3.83 -15.15 -8.55
N LYS A 172 4.88 -14.58 -9.16
CA LYS A 172 4.88 -14.15 -10.55
C LYS A 172 4.43 -15.27 -11.51
N ASP A 173 4.96 -16.47 -11.29
CA ASP A 173 4.61 -17.66 -12.06
C ASP A 173 3.11 -17.95 -12.04
N MET A 174 2.48 -17.82 -10.89
CA MET A 174 1.05 -18.03 -10.70
C MET A 174 0.20 -16.95 -11.36
N SER A 175 0.67 -15.71 -11.42
CA SER A 175 -0.05 -14.63 -12.11
C SER A 175 0.14 -14.69 -13.62
N CYS A 176 1.37 -14.96 -14.07
CA CYS A 176 1.68 -15.02 -15.50
C CYS A 176 1.03 -16.20 -16.23
N LYS A 177 0.68 -17.31 -15.53
CA LYS A 177 0.03 -18.46 -16.18
C LYS A 177 -1.31 -18.15 -16.85
N TYR A 178 -1.93 -17.03 -16.50
CA TYR A 178 -3.17 -16.54 -17.13
C TYR A 178 -2.95 -15.72 -18.40
N PHE A 179 -1.68 -15.57 -18.80
CA PHE A 179 -1.24 -14.82 -19.97
C PHE A 179 -0.26 -15.67 -20.79
N LYS A 180 -0.02 -15.28 -22.05
CA LYS A 180 0.96 -15.97 -22.90
C LYS A 180 2.39 -15.79 -22.40
N SER A 181 2.68 -14.62 -21.80
CA SER A 181 3.98 -14.27 -21.25
C SER A 181 3.84 -13.14 -20.24
N TYR A 182 4.93 -12.84 -19.51
CA TYR A 182 4.99 -11.64 -18.67
C TYR A 182 4.76 -10.35 -19.47
N GLN A 183 5.32 -10.26 -20.68
CA GLN A 183 5.15 -9.10 -21.53
C GLN A 183 3.70 -8.94 -22.01
N ASP A 184 3.02 -10.04 -22.32
CA ASP A 184 1.58 -10.04 -22.65
C ASP A 184 0.76 -9.53 -21.46
N MET A 185 1.08 -9.97 -20.25
CA MET A 185 0.44 -9.47 -19.02
C MET A 185 0.62 -7.97 -18.85
N VAL A 186 1.85 -7.46 -18.97
CA VAL A 186 2.15 -6.02 -18.84
C VAL A 186 1.45 -5.21 -19.92
N THR A 187 1.43 -5.70 -21.16
CA THR A 187 0.72 -5.06 -22.27
C THR A 187 -0.78 -5.01 -21.99
N ALA A 188 -1.38 -6.12 -21.57
CA ALA A 188 -2.79 -6.18 -21.23
C ALA A 188 -3.15 -5.23 -20.08
N VAL A 189 -2.32 -5.15 -19.04
CA VAL A 189 -2.50 -4.24 -17.91
C VAL A 189 -2.49 -2.78 -18.37
N ASN A 190 -1.54 -2.38 -19.20
CA ASN A 190 -1.41 -0.99 -19.64
C ASN A 190 -2.39 -0.60 -20.76
N SER A 191 -2.98 -1.57 -21.45
CA SER A 191 -3.98 -1.33 -22.53
C SER A 191 -5.41 -1.33 -22.02
N ASN A 192 -5.64 -1.59 -20.73
CA ASN A 192 -6.99 -1.67 -20.18
C ASN A 192 -7.62 -0.28 -20.08
N THR A 193 -8.70 -0.07 -20.83
CA THR A 193 -9.45 1.20 -20.88
C THR A 193 -10.74 1.20 -20.08
N GLY A 194 -10.87 0.30 -19.18
CA GLY A 194 -12.05 0.05 -18.35
C GLY A 194 -12.57 -1.36 -18.59
N SER A 195 -12.85 -2.05 -17.53
CA SER A 195 -13.43 -3.37 -17.58
C SER A 195 -14.53 -3.49 -16.52
N GLU A 196 -15.47 -4.38 -16.74
CA GLU A 196 -16.49 -4.70 -15.76
C GLU A 196 -15.86 -5.49 -14.61
N TYR A 197 -16.10 -5.04 -13.37
CA TYR A 197 -15.59 -5.66 -12.16
C TYR A 197 -16.72 -6.13 -11.26
N ASP A 198 -16.52 -7.30 -10.66
CA ASP A 198 -17.51 -7.89 -9.72
C ASP A 198 -17.45 -7.24 -8.33
N ILE A 199 -16.49 -6.36 -8.08
CA ILE A 199 -16.38 -5.64 -6.81
C ILE A 199 -16.91 -4.22 -7.04
N ILE A 200 -18.04 -3.92 -6.43
CA ILE A 200 -18.51 -2.53 -6.33
C ILE A 200 -17.65 -1.87 -5.25
N GLU A 201 -16.66 -1.13 -5.69
CA GLU A 201 -15.89 -0.30 -4.77
C GLU A 201 -16.80 0.82 -4.27
N LYS A 202 -17.01 0.88 -2.97
CA LYS A 202 -17.68 2.01 -2.33
C LYS A 202 -16.75 3.22 -2.36
N HIS A 203 -16.47 3.71 -3.56
CA HIS A 203 -15.65 4.91 -3.70
C HIS A 203 -16.52 6.14 -3.51
N TYR A 204 -16.29 6.83 -2.43
CA TYR A 204 -16.77 8.20 -2.26
C TYR A 204 -16.04 9.17 -3.20
N CYS A 205 -15.01 8.70 -3.89
CA CYS A 205 -14.23 9.50 -4.83
C CYS A 205 -13.57 8.68 -5.93
N LYS A 206 -13.80 9.11 -7.17
CA LYS A 206 -13.23 8.48 -8.38
C LYS A 206 -11.79 8.93 -8.71
N SER A 207 -11.20 9.82 -7.92
CA SER A 207 -9.90 10.44 -8.23
C SER A 207 -9.06 10.71 -6.98
N ASP A 208 -7.75 10.47 -7.10
CA ASP A 208 -6.75 10.82 -6.08
C ASP A 208 -6.28 12.29 -6.18
N VAL A 209 -6.81 13.05 -7.13
CA VAL A 209 -6.49 14.48 -7.31
C VAL A 209 -6.67 15.26 -6.00
N PRO A 210 -7.77 15.10 -5.24
CA PRO A 210 -7.96 15.81 -3.98
C PRO A 210 -6.85 15.56 -2.94
N TYR A 211 -6.34 14.33 -2.86
CA TYR A 211 -5.24 14.01 -1.94
C TYR A 211 -3.93 14.72 -2.31
N ARG A 212 -3.67 14.85 -3.63
CA ARG A 212 -2.53 15.62 -4.14
C ARG A 212 -2.68 17.11 -3.88
N GLU A 213 -3.90 17.64 -4.06
CA GLU A 213 -4.21 19.04 -3.76
C GLU A 213 -4.03 19.35 -2.28
N MET A 214 -4.56 18.50 -1.38
CA MET A 214 -4.38 18.61 0.06
C MET A 214 -2.89 18.62 0.44
N THR A 215 -2.11 17.70 -0.12
CA THR A 215 -0.66 17.65 0.12
C THR A 215 0.04 18.92 -0.38
N LYS A 216 -0.30 19.42 -1.57
CA LYS A 216 0.26 20.66 -2.11
C LYS A 216 -0.12 21.87 -1.26
N TYR A 217 -1.37 21.92 -0.81
CA TYR A 217 -1.86 22.99 0.06
C TYR A 217 -1.08 23.03 1.38
N LEU A 218 -0.93 21.89 2.05
CA LEU A 218 -0.17 21.81 3.30
C LEU A 218 1.28 22.19 3.12
N LYS A 219 1.93 21.79 2.04
CA LYS A 219 3.32 22.23 1.74
C LYS A 219 3.44 23.74 1.59
N ARG A 220 2.47 24.41 0.95
CA ARG A 220 2.43 25.89 0.86
C ARG A 220 2.26 26.56 2.24
N LYS A 221 1.66 25.87 3.19
CA LYS A 221 1.50 26.33 4.59
C LYS A 221 2.68 25.93 5.49
N GLY A 222 3.77 25.42 4.93
CA GLY A 222 4.98 25.04 5.66
C GLY A 222 4.98 23.63 6.24
N ILE A 223 3.92 22.84 6.01
CA ILE A 223 3.85 21.45 6.45
C ILE A 223 4.38 20.57 5.32
N THR A 224 5.64 20.21 5.42
CA THR A 224 6.34 19.41 4.40
C THR A 224 6.00 17.93 4.47
N ASP A 225 5.63 17.42 5.63
CA ASP A 225 5.20 16.04 5.85
C ASP A 225 3.81 16.01 6.50
N ALA A 226 2.79 15.60 5.72
CA ALA A 226 1.42 15.46 6.21
C ALA A 226 1.28 14.41 7.35
N LYS A 227 2.25 13.52 7.51
CA LYS A 227 2.24 12.53 8.60
C LYS A 227 2.32 13.18 9.98
N THR A 228 2.91 14.37 10.09
CA THR A 228 2.96 15.10 11.36
C THR A 228 1.57 15.41 11.90
N LEU A 229 0.60 15.63 11.00
CA LEU A 229 -0.78 15.91 11.39
C LEU A 229 -1.53 14.69 11.93
N ILE A 230 -1.06 13.47 11.66
CA ILE A 230 -1.73 12.24 12.12
C ILE A 230 -1.65 12.13 13.65
N SER A 231 -0.57 12.61 14.25
CA SER A 231 -0.32 12.56 15.70
C SER A 231 -0.81 13.81 16.45
N GLU A 232 -1.38 14.78 15.74
CA GLU A 232 -1.90 16.00 16.36
C GLU A 232 -3.22 15.76 17.13
N SER A 233 -3.57 16.71 18.01
CA SER A 233 -4.85 16.67 18.73
C SER A 233 -6.06 16.78 17.79
N ASP A 234 -7.22 16.31 18.24
CA ASP A 234 -8.45 16.38 17.45
C ASP A 234 -8.85 17.83 17.13
N GLU A 235 -8.57 18.79 18.02
CA GLU A 235 -8.84 20.21 17.77
C GLU A 235 -7.95 20.73 16.61
N VAL A 236 -6.68 20.38 16.60
CA VAL A 236 -5.75 20.74 15.52
C VAL A 236 -6.19 20.11 14.20
N LYS A 237 -6.53 18.82 14.23
CA LYS A 237 -7.04 18.12 13.03
C LYS A 237 -8.32 18.73 12.51
N GLN A 238 -9.22 19.18 13.40
CA GLN A 238 -10.48 19.82 13.00
C GLN A 238 -10.25 21.18 12.32
N ARG A 239 -9.25 21.97 12.77
CA ARG A 239 -8.84 23.20 12.07
C ARG A 239 -8.34 22.89 10.65
N TYR A 240 -7.45 21.90 10.50
CA TYR A 240 -6.98 21.49 9.17
C TYR A 240 -8.10 20.89 8.32
N PHE A 241 -9.06 20.20 8.90
CA PHE A 241 -10.24 19.71 8.20
C PHE A 241 -11.00 20.86 7.53
N THR A 242 -11.32 21.91 8.27
CA THR A 242 -12.00 23.09 7.72
C THR A 242 -11.17 23.74 6.61
N MET A 243 -9.87 24.00 6.87
CA MET A 243 -8.99 24.62 5.89
C MET A 243 -8.87 23.81 4.59
N LEU A 244 -8.73 22.50 4.68
CA LEU A 244 -8.62 21.63 3.49
C LEU A 244 -9.94 21.53 2.74
N ARG A 245 -11.09 21.55 3.45
CA ARG A 245 -12.42 21.56 2.81
C ARG A 245 -12.67 22.83 2.00
N GLU A 246 -12.21 23.95 2.48
CA GLU A 246 -12.40 25.26 1.84
C GLU A 246 -11.43 25.50 0.67
N ASN A 247 -10.23 24.90 0.70
CA ASN A 247 -9.16 25.25 -0.22
C ASN A 247 -8.73 24.11 -1.17
N THR A 248 -9.44 22.98 -1.14
CA THR A 248 -9.18 21.83 -2.04
C THR A 248 -10.49 21.20 -2.52
N SER A 249 -10.40 20.41 -3.56
CA SER A 249 -11.57 19.64 -4.06
C SER A 249 -11.93 18.43 -3.19
N GLY A 250 -11.23 18.21 -2.07
CA GLY A 250 -11.43 17.06 -1.19
C GLY A 250 -12.82 17.02 -0.55
N THR A 251 -13.54 15.90 -0.67
CA THR A 251 -14.79 15.68 0.04
C THR A 251 -14.55 15.56 1.54
N ALA A 252 -15.62 15.75 2.35
CA ALA A 252 -15.50 15.59 3.80
C ALA A 252 -14.94 14.21 4.21
N VAL A 253 -15.32 13.15 3.49
CA VAL A 253 -14.81 11.79 3.74
C VAL A 253 -13.33 11.70 3.42
N GLN A 254 -12.88 12.24 2.29
CA GLN A 254 -11.48 12.24 1.89
C GLN A 254 -10.60 13.03 2.86
N VAL A 255 -11.06 14.22 3.28
CA VAL A 255 -10.31 15.04 4.25
C VAL A 255 -10.20 14.33 5.59
N ARG A 256 -11.28 13.68 6.09
CA ARG A 256 -11.20 12.87 7.31
C ARG A 256 -10.21 11.71 7.17
N LYS A 257 -10.26 10.97 6.06
CA LYS A 257 -9.29 9.91 5.78
C LYS A 257 -7.85 10.44 5.75
N PHE A 258 -7.64 11.55 5.07
CA PHE A 258 -6.33 12.19 4.94
C PHE A 258 -5.73 12.63 6.28
N LEU A 259 -6.57 13.17 7.17
CA LEU A 259 -6.19 13.62 8.52
C LEU A 259 -6.30 12.52 9.58
N HIS A 260 -6.74 11.31 9.21
CA HIS A 260 -7.02 10.22 10.14
C HIS A 260 -7.98 10.62 11.28
N ILE A 261 -9.03 11.40 10.96
CA ILE A 261 -10.10 11.74 11.88
C ILE A 261 -11.13 10.60 11.89
N HIS A 262 -11.36 9.99 13.05
CA HIS A 262 -12.36 8.95 13.20
C HIS A 262 -13.79 9.50 13.27
N HIS A 263 -14.77 8.77 12.72
CA HIS A 263 -16.15 8.93 13.11
C HIS A 263 -16.32 8.33 14.52
N HIS A 264 -16.48 9.17 15.52
CA HIS A 264 -17.18 8.72 16.71
C HIS A 264 -18.60 8.38 16.27
N ALA A 265 -18.95 7.09 16.23
CA ALA A 265 -20.35 6.70 16.17
C ALA A 265 -21.02 7.42 17.34
N LYS A 266 -21.99 8.31 17.03
CA LYS A 266 -22.81 8.93 18.07
C LYS A 266 -23.34 7.81 18.95
N GLY A 267 -22.99 7.84 20.23
CA GLY A 267 -23.49 6.90 21.19
C GLY A 267 -25.01 6.80 21.04
N LYS A 268 -25.53 5.60 20.96
CA LYS A 268 -26.93 5.35 21.17
C LYS A 268 -27.22 5.91 22.56
N SER A 269 -27.90 7.03 22.63
CA SER A 269 -28.51 7.47 23.87
C SER A 269 -29.45 6.36 24.33
N SER A 270 -29.07 5.70 25.40
CA SER A 270 -29.95 4.85 26.18
C SER A 270 -31.05 5.74 26.74
N THR A 271 -32.24 5.59 26.24
CA THR A 271 -33.48 5.83 26.93
C THR A 271 -34.15 4.53 27.21
#